data_2fc6dfbbff597b4c72784f50b0452c61
#
_entry.id   2fc6dfbbff597b4c72784f50b0452c61
#
_cell.length_a   1.000
_cell.length_b   1.000
_cell.length_c   1.000
_cell.angle_alpha   90.00
_cell.angle_beta   90.00
_cell.angle_gamma   90.00
#
_symmetry.space_group_name_H-M   'P 1'
#
loop_
_entity.id
_entity.type
_entity.pdbx_description
1 polymer ?
#
loop_
_entity_poly.entity_id
_entity_poly.type
_entity_poly.pdbx_seq_one_letter_code
_entity_poly.pdbx_strand_id
1 'polypeptide(L)'
;MKRHIETRNRAKQLRANLTEPERRLWYRLRANRLGVKFQKQVVIAPYIADFAARSERLVIELDGDTHAGSEAYDLARTQMLEERGYRV
;
A
#
# COMPACT_ATOMS: atom_id res chain seq x y z
N MET A 1 15.96 -12.96 5.67
CA MET A 1 14.80 -13.70 5.30
C MET A 1 13.64 -13.57 6.26
N LYS A 2 13.90 -13.52 7.58
CA LYS A 2 12.83 -13.31 8.55
C LYS A 2 12.04 -12.02 8.28
N ARG A 3 12.72 -10.94 7.86
CA ARG A 3 12.05 -9.65 7.60
C ARG A 3 10.98 -9.75 6.52
N HIS A 4 11.26 -10.48 5.44
CA HIS A 4 10.32 -10.61 4.34
C HIS A 4 9.13 -11.47 4.74
N ILE A 5 9.38 -12.51 5.53
CA ILE A 5 8.30 -13.36 6.04
C ILE A 5 7.39 -12.57 6.96
N GLU A 6 7.98 -11.78 7.87
CA GLU A 6 7.21 -10.96 8.80
C GLU A 6 6.38 -9.90 8.06
N THR A 7 6.97 -9.26 7.05
CA THR A 7 6.27 -8.26 6.25
C THR A 7 5.11 -8.89 5.48
N ARG A 8 5.32 -10.06 4.91
CA ARG A 8 4.27 -10.78 4.19
C ARG A 8 3.14 -11.19 5.12
N ASN A 9 3.47 -11.67 6.31
CA ASN A 9 2.48 -12.05 7.31
C ASN A 9 1.68 -10.83 7.76
N ARG A 10 2.34 -9.70 7.97
CA ARG A 10 1.67 -8.46 8.33
C ARG A 10 0.72 -8.01 7.23
N ALA A 11 1.17 -8.07 5.98
CA ALA A 11 0.32 -7.71 4.84
C ALA A 11 -0.92 -8.60 4.77
N LYS A 12 -0.76 -9.89 5.03
CA LYS A 12 -1.87 -10.83 5.05
C LYS A 12 -2.89 -10.46 6.13
N GLN A 13 -2.41 -10.11 7.32
CA GLN A 13 -3.29 -9.68 8.41
C GLN A 13 -4.01 -8.39 8.05
N LEU A 14 -3.30 -7.43 7.46
CA LEU A 14 -3.89 -6.16 7.06
C LEU A 14 -4.96 -6.35 5.98
N ARG A 15 -4.73 -7.26 5.04
CA ARG A 15 -5.74 -7.58 4.02
C ARG A 15 -7.00 -8.15 4.61
N ALA A 16 -6.87 -8.93 5.67
CA ALA A 16 -8.01 -9.54 6.34
C ALA A 16 -8.77 -8.56 7.24
N ASN A 17 -8.12 -7.47 7.64
CA ASN A 17 -8.65 -6.52 8.63
C ASN A 17 -8.57 -5.09 8.14
N LEU A 18 -9.14 -4.82 6.97
CA LEU A 18 -9.16 -3.47 6.41
C LEU A 18 -9.91 -2.51 7.32
N THR A 19 -9.41 -1.29 7.43
CA THR A 19 -10.15 -0.21 8.10
C THR A 19 -11.35 0.18 7.25
N GLU A 20 -12.28 0.93 7.84
CA GLU A 20 -13.46 1.40 7.12
C GLU A 20 -13.12 2.21 5.87
N PRO A 21 -12.22 3.24 5.95
CA PRO A 21 -11.83 3.98 4.74
C PRO A 21 -11.18 3.08 3.69
N GLU A 22 -10.36 2.11 4.12
CA GLU A 22 -9.72 1.19 3.20
C GLU A 22 -10.73 0.32 2.48
N ARG A 23 -11.76 -0.17 3.19
CA ARG A 23 -12.81 -0.97 2.57
C ARG A 23 -13.62 -0.18 1.55
N ARG A 24 -13.90 1.08 1.85
CA ARG A 24 -14.65 1.94 0.93
C ARG A 24 -13.88 2.17 -0.36
N LEU A 25 -12.60 2.46 -0.23
CA LEU A 25 -11.77 2.68 -1.41
C LEU A 25 -11.57 1.38 -2.18
N TRP A 26 -11.32 0.28 -1.48
CA TRP A 26 -11.15 -1.02 -2.12
C TRP A 26 -12.38 -1.41 -2.94
N TYR A 27 -13.55 -1.14 -2.43
CA TYR A 27 -14.79 -1.42 -3.16
C TYR A 27 -14.82 -0.73 -4.52
N ARG A 28 -14.23 0.45 -4.61
CA ARG A 28 -14.18 1.21 -5.87
C ARG A 28 -13.03 0.78 -6.78
N LEU A 29 -11.99 0.19 -6.22
CA LEU A 29 -10.78 -0.18 -6.97
C LEU A 29 -10.82 -1.62 -7.48
N ARG A 30 -11.46 -2.49 -6.76
CA ARG A 30 -11.45 -3.93 -7.05
C ARG A 30 -12.11 -4.24 -8.39
N ALA A 31 -11.88 -5.45 -8.87
CA ALA A 31 -12.51 -5.97 -10.08
C ALA A 31 -12.25 -5.12 -11.33
N ASN A 32 -11.10 -4.46 -11.36
CA ASN A 32 -10.67 -3.72 -12.54
C ASN A 32 -11.62 -2.58 -12.92
N ARG A 33 -12.34 -2.03 -11.94
CA ARG A 33 -13.38 -1.02 -12.20
C ARG A 33 -12.86 0.25 -12.86
N LEU A 34 -11.59 0.60 -12.60
CA LEU A 34 -10.97 1.77 -13.20
C LEU A 34 -10.14 1.41 -14.43
N GLY A 35 -10.29 0.20 -14.96
CA GLY A 35 -9.49 -0.26 -16.07
C GLY A 35 -8.07 -0.64 -15.68
N VAL A 36 -7.77 -0.66 -14.39
CA VAL A 36 -6.46 -0.98 -13.84
C VAL A 36 -6.64 -1.96 -12.70
N LYS A 37 -5.79 -2.99 -12.67
CA LYS A 37 -5.89 -4.01 -11.64
C LYS A 37 -5.15 -3.56 -10.38
N PHE A 38 -5.91 -3.18 -9.37
CA PHE A 38 -5.37 -2.86 -8.05
C PHE A 38 -5.40 -4.06 -7.12
N GLN A 39 -4.41 -4.11 -6.25
CA GLN A 39 -4.35 -5.07 -5.15
C GLN A 39 -4.26 -4.29 -3.85
N LYS A 40 -4.73 -4.91 -2.76
CA LYS A 40 -4.72 -4.28 -1.45
C LYS A 40 -3.56 -4.80 -0.63
N GLN A 41 -3.01 -3.93 0.21
CA GLN A 41 -1.93 -4.27 1.16
C GLN A 41 -0.82 -5.04 0.46
N VAL A 42 -0.15 -4.34 -0.47
CA VAL A 42 0.86 -4.93 -1.35
C VAL A 42 2.24 -4.72 -0.75
N VAL A 43 3.00 -5.80 -0.65
CA VAL A 43 4.36 -5.73 -0.15
C VAL A 43 5.27 -5.18 -1.25
N ILE A 44 5.88 -4.03 -0.96
CA ILE A 44 6.97 -3.46 -1.75
C ILE A 44 8.08 -3.26 -0.73
N ALA A 45 8.79 -4.36 -0.45
CA ALA A 45 9.68 -4.46 0.70
C ALA A 45 10.66 -3.31 0.79
N PRO A 46 10.87 -2.75 1.97
CA PRO A 46 10.36 -3.21 3.28
C PRO A 46 8.98 -2.68 3.64
N TYR A 47 8.28 -2.03 2.71
CA TYR A 47 7.02 -1.35 3.00
C TYR A 47 5.81 -2.15 2.54
N ILE A 48 4.66 -1.78 3.07
CA ILE A 48 3.37 -2.32 2.64
C ILE A 48 2.57 -1.13 2.14
N ALA A 49 2.22 -1.14 0.84
CA ALA A 49 1.39 -0.11 0.25
C ALA A 49 -0.08 -0.45 0.49
N ASP A 50 -0.90 0.56 0.79
CA ASP A 50 -2.33 0.32 1.02
C ASP A 50 -2.98 -0.31 -0.20
N PHE A 51 -2.74 0.29 -1.37
CA PHE A 51 -3.21 -0.26 -2.64
C PHE A 51 -2.15 -0.02 -3.69
N ALA A 52 -1.98 -0.98 -4.58
CA ALA A 52 -1.02 -0.84 -5.67
C ALA A 52 -1.50 -1.54 -6.92
N ALA A 53 -1.26 -0.90 -8.06
CA ALA A 53 -1.41 -1.50 -9.37
C ALA A 53 0.00 -1.68 -9.93
N ARG A 54 0.54 -2.88 -9.82
CA ARG A 54 1.93 -3.14 -10.19
C ARG A 54 2.19 -2.95 -11.68
N SER A 55 1.24 -3.32 -12.51
CA SER A 55 1.40 -3.16 -13.95
C SER A 55 1.54 -1.70 -14.35
N GLU A 56 0.86 -0.81 -13.65
CA GLU A 56 0.87 0.63 -13.92
C GLU A 56 1.84 1.38 -13.01
N ARG A 57 2.46 0.68 -12.08
CA ARG A 57 3.36 1.25 -11.08
C ARG A 57 2.72 2.42 -10.33
N LEU A 58 1.48 2.18 -9.91
CA LEU A 58 0.72 3.16 -9.13
C LEU A 58 0.54 2.66 -7.70
N VAL A 59 0.71 3.56 -6.76
CA VAL A 59 0.47 3.29 -5.34
C VAL A 59 -0.51 4.34 -4.82
N ILE A 60 -1.54 3.88 -4.12
CA ILE A 60 -2.49 4.77 -3.43
C ILE A 60 -2.34 4.52 -1.95
N GLU A 61 -2.16 5.60 -1.21
CA GLU A 61 -2.05 5.56 0.25
C GLU A 61 -3.17 6.38 0.86
N LEU A 62 -3.79 5.83 1.89
CA LEU A 62 -4.77 6.57 2.66
C LEU A 62 -4.08 7.19 3.87
N ASP A 63 -4.28 8.49 4.05
CA ASP A 63 -3.76 9.18 5.23
C ASP A 63 -4.61 8.77 6.43
N GLY A 64 -3.95 8.15 7.40
CA GLY A 64 -4.59 7.80 8.65
C GLY A 64 -4.17 8.75 9.76
N ASP A 65 -5.00 8.81 10.79
CA ASP A 65 -4.74 9.67 11.94
C ASP A 65 -3.50 9.24 12.72
N THR A 66 -2.99 8.06 12.43
CA THR A 66 -1.85 7.50 13.14
C THR A 66 -0.50 7.94 12.60
N HIS A 67 -0.49 8.79 11.59
CA HIS A 67 0.76 9.24 10.95
C HIS A 67 1.34 10.50 11.55
N ALA A 68 0.79 10.96 12.64
CA ALA A 68 1.29 12.15 13.31
C ALA A 68 2.76 11.97 13.70
N GLY A 69 3.60 12.92 13.29
CA GLY A 69 4.99 12.95 13.67
C GLY A 69 5.95 12.13 12.83
N SER A 70 5.48 11.50 11.75
CA SER A 70 6.32 10.64 10.91
C SER A 70 6.55 11.19 9.51
N GLU A 71 6.67 12.49 9.37
CA GLU A 71 6.85 13.11 8.06
C GLU A 71 8.13 12.65 7.38
N ALA A 72 9.22 12.55 8.14
CA ALA A 72 10.50 12.10 7.59
C ALA A 72 10.43 10.65 7.13
N TYR A 73 9.74 9.80 7.88
CA TYR A 73 9.53 8.41 7.50
C TYR A 73 8.69 8.32 6.22
N ASP A 74 7.62 9.07 6.16
CA ASP A 74 6.72 9.06 5.00
C ASP A 74 7.44 9.57 3.75
N LEU A 75 8.28 10.59 3.90
CA LEU A 75 9.05 11.11 2.78
C LEU A 75 10.04 10.08 2.27
N ALA A 76 10.79 9.42 3.18
CA ALA A 76 11.75 8.40 2.80
C ALA A 76 11.06 7.23 2.10
N ARG A 77 9.89 6.83 2.60
CA ARG A 77 9.09 5.77 2.02
C ARG A 77 8.65 6.13 0.59
N THR A 78 8.12 7.32 0.43
CA THR A 78 7.69 7.80 -0.88
C THR A 78 8.84 7.87 -1.87
N GLN A 79 9.99 8.40 -1.43
CA GLN A 79 11.18 8.48 -2.27
C GLN A 79 11.63 7.10 -2.73
N MET A 80 11.62 6.13 -1.84
CA MET A 80 12.03 4.76 -2.17
C MET A 80 11.08 4.14 -3.21
N LEU A 81 9.78 4.36 -3.04
CA LEU A 81 8.79 3.86 -4.00
C LEU A 81 8.97 4.52 -5.36
N GLU A 82 9.23 5.83 -5.37
CA GLU A 82 9.46 6.55 -6.61
C GLU A 82 10.73 6.10 -7.32
N GLU A 83 11.78 5.80 -6.55
CA GLU A 83 13.02 5.26 -7.11
C GLU A 83 12.80 3.91 -7.78
N ARG A 84 11.83 3.15 -7.33
CA ARG A 84 11.45 1.87 -7.94
C ARG A 84 10.48 2.05 -9.10
N GLY A 85 10.18 3.28 -9.47
CA GLY A 85 9.34 3.57 -10.61
C GLY A 85 7.85 3.69 -10.30
N TYR A 86 7.48 3.69 -9.03
CA TYR A 86 6.08 3.86 -8.65
C TYR A 86 5.71 5.33 -8.52
N ARG A 87 4.46 5.65 -8.86
CA ARG A 87 3.85 6.93 -8.55
C ARG A 87 2.92 6.73 -7.35
N VAL A 88 3.04 7.62 -6.39
CA VAL A 88 2.31 7.52 -5.12
C VAL A 88 1.21 8.57 -5.04
#